data_07e7897c9a4c44e26d18aa1190ccd241
#
_entry.id   07e7897c9a4c44e26d18aa1190ccd241
#
_cell.length_a   1.000
_cell.length_b   1.000
_cell.length_c   1.000
_cell.angle_alpha   90.00
_cell.angle_beta   90.00
_cell.angle_gamma   90.00
#
_symmetry.space_group_name_H-M   'P 1'
#
loop_
_entity.id
_entity.type
_entity.pdbx_description
1 polymer ?
#
loop_
_entity_poly.entity_id
_entity_poly.type
_entity_poly.pdbx_seq_one_letter_code
_entity_poly.pdbx_strand_id
1 'polypeptide(L)'
;KPLHEAIGVKHGIMTTIHAYTNDQVLTDVFHKDLRRARSATMSQIPTSTGAAKAVGLVLPELNGKLDGFSMRVPTINVSAVDLTFVAERATSIDEINDVLRAASEGPLKGILDYNDEPLVSVDFNHNPASSTYDSGLTKVIDGTCVKVVSWYDNEWGFSNRMLDTTVALMNAS
;
A
#
# COMPACT_ATOMS: atom_id res chain seq x y z
N LYS A 1 0.60 4.08 9.94
CA LYS A 1 0.68 4.90 11.15
C LYS A 1 -0.53 4.68 12.06
N PRO A 2 -1.82 4.88 11.63
CA PRO A 2 -2.96 4.71 12.54
C PRO A 2 -3.02 3.35 13.24
N LEU A 3 -2.77 2.26 12.53
CA LEU A 3 -2.74 0.92 13.12
C LEU A 3 -1.61 0.74 14.13
N HIS A 4 -0.41 1.27 13.83
CA HIS A 4 0.69 1.20 14.78
C HIS A 4 0.42 1.98 16.07
N GLU A 5 -0.18 3.16 15.96
CA GLU A 5 -0.56 3.98 17.11
C GLU A 5 -1.68 3.35 17.95
N ALA A 6 -2.62 2.65 17.33
CA ALA A 6 -3.78 2.07 18.01
C ALA A 6 -3.50 0.70 18.64
N ILE A 7 -2.87 -0.22 17.90
CA ILE A 7 -2.73 -1.63 18.29
C ILE A 7 -1.28 -2.12 18.31
N GLY A 8 -0.33 -1.29 17.89
CA GLY A 8 1.08 -1.64 17.74
C GLY A 8 1.32 -2.58 16.55
N VAL A 9 2.48 -2.45 15.93
CA VAL A 9 2.98 -3.38 14.91
C VAL A 9 4.27 -3.99 15.43
N LYS A 10 4.25 -5.28 15.71
CA LYS A 10 5.41 -6.03 16.18
C LYS A 10 6.37 -6.35 15.04
N HIS A 11 5.85 -6.93 13.98
CA HIS A 11 6.50 -7.17 12.70
C HIS A 11 5.47 -7.55 11.64
N GLY A 12 5.84 -7.44 10.35
CA GLY A 12 4.93 -7.78 9.27
C GLY A 12 5.63 -7.93 7.93
N ILE A 13 4.89 -8.51 6.99
CA ILE A 13 5.32 -8.68 5.60
C ILE A 13 4.26 -8.07 4.69
N MET A 14 4.72 -7.33 3.68
CA MET A 14 3.87 -6.69 2.71
C MET A 14 4.15 -7.25 1.31
N THR A 15 3.10 -7.48 0.55
CA THR A 15 3.17 -7.70 -0.88
C THR A 15 2.45 -6.56 -1.58
N THR A 16 3.14 -5.85 -2.46
CA THR A 16 2.48 -4.91 -3.36
C THR A 16 2.09 -5.65 -4.63
N ILE A 17 0.80 -5.76 -4.90
CA ILE A 17 0.26 -6.23 -6.19
C ILE A 17 0.20 -4.99 -7.07
N HIS A 18 1.17 -4.84 -7.98
CA HIS A 18 1.45 -3.56 -8.62
C HIS A 18 1.18 -3.60 -10.12
N ALA A 19 0.51 -2.59 -10.62
CA ALA A 19 0.43 -2.33 -12.06
C ALA A 19 1.84 -2.29 -12.66
N TYR A 20 2.01 -2.76 -13.89
CA TYR A 20 3.29 -2.63 -14.56
C TYR A 20 3.60 -1.15 -14.89
N THR A 21 4.87 -0.81 -14.96
CA THR A 21 5.35 0.53 -15.26
C THR A 21 6.46 0.46 -16.33
N ASN A 22 7.04 1.59 -16.68
CA ASN A 22 8.18 1.62 -17.63
C ASN A 22 9.42 0.84 -17.18
N ASP A 23 9.45 0.37 -15.92
CA ASP A 23 10.49 -0.54 -15.44
C ASP A 23 10.34 -1.97 -16.00
N GLN A 24 9.15 -2.34 -16.46
CA GLN A 24 8.85 -3.60 -17.10
C GLN A 24 8.88 -3.47 -18.62
N VAL A 25 9.14 -4.59 -19.30
CA VAL A 25 9.17 -4.67 -20.77
C VAL A 25 7.86 -5.25 -21.29
N LEU A 26 7.42 -4.82 -22.48
CA LEU A 26 6.17 -5.30 -23.09
C LEU A 26 6.30 -6.71 -23.65
N THR A 27 7.47 -7.05 -24.22
CA THR A 27 7.80 -8.36 -24.77
C THR A 27 9.08 -8.88 -24.13
N ASP A 28 9.32 -10.20 -24.19
CA ASP A 28 10.58 -10.79 -23.71
C ASP A 28 11.78 -10.14 -24.40
N VAL A 29 12.75 -9.71 -23.59
CA VAL A 29 13.98 -9.07 -24.08
C VAL A 29 15.19 -9.54 -23.28
N PHE A 30 16.39 -9.30 -23.79
CA PHE A 30 17.60 -9.51 -23.01
C PHE A 30 17.69 -8.50 -21.85
N HIS A 31 17.84 -9.00 -20.63
CA HIS A 31 17.99 -8.20 -19.43
C HIS A 31 18.83 -8.94 -18.40
N LYS A 32 19.64 -8.22 -17.60
CA LYS A 32 20.49 -8.82 -16.56
C LYS A 32 19.70 -9.48 -15.43
N ASP A 33 18.52 -8.96 -15.12
CA ASP A 33 17.55 -9.58 -14.20
C ASP A 33 16.59 -10.44 -15.06
N LEU A 34 16.66 -11.76 -14.90
CA LEU A 34 15.88 -12.71 -15.69
C LEU A 34 14.35 -12.59 -15.48
N ARG A 35 13.91 -12.11 -14.33
CA ARG A 35 12.49 -11.86 -14.08
C ARG A 35 12.01 -10.61 -14.84
N ARG A 36 12.81 -9.54 -14.83
CA ARG A 36 12.51 -8.30 -15.57
C ARG A 36 12.67 -8.43 -17.08
N ALA A 37 13.32 -9.52 -17.55
CA ALA A 37 13.43 -9.85 -18.97
C ALA A 37 12.11 -10.31 -19.60
N ARG A 38 11.10 -10.65 -18.79
CA ARG A 38 9.86 -11.27 -19.26
C ARG A 38 8.76 -10.24 -19.49
N SER A 39 7.88 -10.56 -20.43
CA SER A 39 6.74 -9.73 -20.83
C SER A 39 5.82 -9.39 -19.66
N ALA A 40 5.64 -8.10 -19.38
CA ALA A 40 4.75 -7.59 -18.34
C ALA A 40 3.28 -7.82 -18.67
N THR A 41 2.92 -7.93 -19.93
CA THR A 41 1.54 -8.10 -20.37
C THR A 41 1.03 -9.54 -20.22
N MET A 42 1.95 -10.49 -20.06
CA MET A 42 1.65 -11.93 -19.99
C MET A 42 2.11 -12.60 -18.69
N SER A 43 2.80 -11.86 -17.82
CA SER A 43 3.48 -12.46 -16.68
C SER A 43 3.18 -11.74 -15.39
N GLN A 44 3.16 -12.47 -14.29
CA GLN A 44 3.31 -11.91 -12.94
C GLN A 44 4.80 -11.90 -12.60
N ILE A 45 5.36 -10.72 -12.35
CA ILE A 45 6.80 -10.54 -12.22
C ILE A 45 7.15 -10.11 -10.80
N PRO A 46 7.75 -11.00 -9.97
CA PRO A 46 8.26 -10.61 -8.66
C PRO A 46 9.43 -9.65 -8.82
N THR A 47 9.38 -8.52 -8.12
CA THR A 47 10.46 -7.53 -8.07
C THR A 47 10.72 -7.11 -6.62
N SER A 48 11.95 -6.71 -6.33
CA SER A 48 12.24 -6.07 -5.05
C SER A 48 11.51 -4.73 -4.95
N THR A 49 11.16 -4.33 -3.74
CA THR A 49 10.62 -3.00 -3.46
C THR A 49 11.34 -2.39 -2.26
N GLY A 50 11.60 -1.10 -2.34
CA GLY A 50 12.09 -0.31 -1.21
C GLY A 50 10.97 0.17 -0.28
N ALA A 51 9.71 -0.03 -0.63
CA ALA A 51 8.57 0.56 0.07
C ALA A 51 8.50 0.17 1.55
N ALA A 52 8.68 -1.13 1.88
CA ALA A 52 8.67 -1.58 3.27
C ALA A 52 9.80 -0.95 4.11
N LYS A 53 10.99 -0.80 3.52
CA LYS A 53 12.13 -0.16 4.19
C LYS A 53 11.93 1.36 4.32
N ALA A 54 11.27 1.98 3.34
CA ALA A 54 10.98 3.41 3.37
C ALA A 54 10.02 3.80 4.50
N VAL A 55 9.16 2.90 4.97
CA VAL A 55 8.32 3.14 6.15
C VAL A 55 9.17 3.49 7.37
N GLY A 56 10.28 2.79 7.61
CA GLY A 56 11.19 3.07 8.71
C GLY A 56 11.90 4.43 8.65
N LEU A 57 11.91 5.11 7.47
CA LEU A 57 12.46 6.46 7.34
C LEU A 57 11.50 7.54 7.88
N VAL A 58 10.19 7.31 7.73
CA VAL A 58 9.14 8.26 8.15
C VAL A 58 8.48 7.88 9.48
N LEU A 59 8.59 6.61 9.88
CA LEU A 59 8.14 6.05 11.16
C LEU A 59 9.31 5.24 11.76
N PRO A 60 10.28 5.89 12.42
CA PRO A 60 11.49 5.25 12.92
C PRO A 60 11.24 4.05 13.85
N GLU A 61 10.13 4.06 14.58
CA GLU A 61 9.68 2.97 15.44
C GLU A 61 9.33 1.67 14.69
N LEU A 62 9.09 1.75 13.39
CA LEU A 62 8.86 0.61 12.50
C LEU A 62 10.11 0.16 11.74
N ASN A 63 11.27 0.79 11.99
CA ASN A 63 12.49 0.43 11.31
C ASN A 63 12.87 -1.04 11.59
N GLY A 64 13.05 -1.82 10.52
CA GLY A 64 13.37 -3.25 10.62
C GLY A 64 12.20 -4.17 10.99
N LYS A 65 11.01 -3.63 11.27
CA LYS A 65 9.82 -4.42 11.60
C LYS A 65 9.01 -4.86 10.37
N LEU A 66 9.19 -4.19 9.23
CA LEU A 66 8.47 -4.49 8.00
C LEU A 66 9.44 -4.85 6.86
N ASP A 67 9.10 -5.87 6.09
CA ASP A 67 9.78 -6.22 4.84
C ASP A 67 8.74 -6.65 3.79
N GLY A 68 9.17 -6.86 2.55
CA GLY A 68 8.25 -7.30 1.50
C GLY A 68 8.84 -7.23 0.09
N PHE A 69 7.99 -7.51 -0.88
CA PHE A 69 8.31 -7.46 -2.30
C PHE A 69 7.13 -6.95 -3.11
N SER A 70 7.34 -6.68 -4.38
CA SER A 70 6.29 -6.31 -5.31
C SER A 70 6.05 -7.43 -6.32
N MET A 71 4.78 -7.75 -6.58
CA MET A 71 4.33 -8.61 -7.66
C MET A 71 3.75 -7.71 -8.76
N ARG A 72 4.49 -7.50 -9.85
CA ARG A 72 3.96 -6.79 -11.01
C ARG A 72 2.98 -7.68 -11.75
N VAL A 73 1.83 -7.13 -12.11
CA VAL A 73 0.73 -7.86 -12.77
C VAL A 73 0.32 -7.16 -14.07
N PRO A 74 -0.32 -7.89 -15.02
CA PRO A 74 -0.79 -7.32 -16.30
C PRO A 74 -1.99 -6.37 -16.10
N THR A 75 -1.80 -5.31 -15.35
CA THR A 75 -2.77 -4.25 -15.06
C THR A 75 -2.12 -2.92 -15.35
N ILE A 76 -2.82 -2.02 -16.07
CA ILE A 76 -2.25 -0.77 -16.59
C ILE A 76 -2.05 0.25 -15.46
N ASN A 77 -3.00 0.36 -14.55
CA ASN A 77 -2.99 1.31 -13.45
C ASN A 77 -3.74 0.75 -12.24
N VAL A 78 -3.59 1.36 -11.09
CA VAL A 78 -4.08 0.98 -9.77
C VAL A 78 -3.41 -0.29 -9.25
N SER A 79 -2.86 -0.15 -8.08
CA SER A 79 -2.10 -1.17 -7.35
C SER A 79 -2.76 -1.43 -5.99
N ALA A 80 -2.40 -2.55 -5.38
CA ALA A 80 -2.85 -2.89 -4.04
C ALA A 80 -1.67 -3.20 -3.11
N VAL A 81 -1.76 -2.78 -1.87
CA VAL A 81 -0.89 -3.23 -0.78
C VAL A 81 -1.63 -4.29 0.02
N ASP A 82 -1.06 -5.48 0.09
CA ASP A 82 -1.47 -6.57 0.97
C ASP A 82 -0.47 -6.63 2.12
N LEU A 83 -0.89 -6.16 3.30
CA LEU A 83 -0.07 -6.16 4.50
C LEU A 83 -0.58 -7.18 5.50
N THR A 84 0.28 -8.12 5.88
CA THR A 84 0.05 -9.03 7.00
C THR A 84 1.04 -8.72 8.11
N PHE A 85 0.55 -8.50 9.33
CA PHE A 85 1.39 -8.16 10.47
C PHE A 85 0.89 -8.78 11.77
N VAL A 86 1.79 -8.87 12.75
CA VAL A 86 1.44 -9.26 14.12
C VAL A 86 1.28 -7.99 14.95
N ALA A 87 0.10 -7.81 15.54
CA ALA A 87 -0.19 -6.72 16.46
C ALA A 87 0.48 -6.95 17.82
N GLU A 88 0.80 -5.88 18.54
CA GLU A 88 1.38 -5.96 19.89
C GLU A 88 0.37 -6.37 20.96
N ARG A 89 -0.93 -6.19 20.69
CA ARG A 89 -2.04 -6.64 21.51
C ARG A 89 -3.15 -7.27 20.69
N ALA A 90 -4.07 -7.96 21.36
CA ALA A 90 -5.26 -8.50 20.71
C ALA A 90 -6.15 -7.38 20.15
N THR A 91 -6.76 -7.65 19.01
CA THR A 91 -7.62 -6.75 18.25
C THR A 91 -8.73 -7.54 17.54
N SER A 92 -9.66 -6.81 16.92
CA SER A 92 -10.75 -7.37 16.12
C SER A 92 -10.82 -6.69 14.75
N ILE A 93 -11.57 -7.29 13.82
CA ILE A 93 -11.86 -6.68 12.52
C ILE A 93 -12.56 -5.33 12.72
N ASP A 94 -13.54 -5.25 13.59
CA ASP A 94 -14.32 -4.04 13.85
C ASP A 94 -13.41 -2.92 14.37
N GLU A 95 -12.54 -3.21 15.34
CA GLU A 95 -11.60 -2.22 15.87
C GLU A 95 -10.66 -1.67 14.78
N ILE A 96 -10.14 -2.55 13.90
CA ILE A 96 -9.27 -2.13 12.79
C ILE A 96 -10.03 -1.23 11.83
N ASN A 97 -11.26 -1.62 11.47
CA ASN A 97 -12.11 -0.86 10.58
C ASN A 97 -12.44 0.52 11.17
N ASP A 98 -12.78 0.58 12.45
CA ASP A 98 -13.10 1.84 13.15
C ASP A 98 -11.90 2.78 13.23
N VAL A 99 -10.71 2.25 13.54
CA VAL A 99 -9.45 3.03 13.58
C VAL A 99 -9.15 3.66 12.23
N LEU A 100 -9.28 2.89 11.15
CA LEU A 100 -8.96 3.39 9.81
C LEU A 100 -10.05 4.31 9.25
N ARG A 101 -11.32 4.06 9.57
CA ARG A 101 -12.43 4.98 9.25
C ARG A 101 -12.22 6.33 9.96
N ALA A 102 -11.97 6.31 11.26
CA ALA A 102 -11.72 7.54 12.02
C ALA A 102 -10.50 8.31 11.50
N ALA A 103 -9.45 7.61 11.09
CA ALA A 103 -8.27 8.25 10.49
C ALA A 103 -8.58 8.91 9.14
N SER A 104 -9.37 8.26 8.27
CA SER A 104 -9.74 8.78 6.95
C SER A 104 -10.70 9.98 7.02
N GLU A 105 -11.58 10.00 8.00
CA GLU A 105 -12.52 11.11 8.23
C GLU A 105 -11.88 12.29 8.99
N GLY A 106 -10.79 12.01 9.71
CA GLY A 106 -10.08 12.94 10.60
C GLY A 106 -8.69 13.35 10.10
N PRO A 107 -7.61 12.93 10.79
CA PRO A 107 -6.26 13.48 10.58
C PRO A 107 -5.65 13.13 9.20
N LEU A 108 -6.15 12.10 8.53
CA LEU A 108 -5.67 11.69 7.20
C LEU A 108 -6.70 11.94 6.09
N LYS A 109 -7.69 12.79 6.34
CA LYS A 109 -8.70 13.14 5.32
C LYS A 109 -8.04 13.66 4.05
N GLY A 110 -8.42 13.09 2.90
CA GLY A 110 -7.83 13.39 1.59
C GLY A 110 -6.48 12.70 1.31
N ILE A 111 -5.92 12.00 2.29
CA ILE A 111 -4.68 11.20 2.16
C ILE A 111 -5.01 9.71 2.22
N LEU A 112 -5.84 9.32 3.20
CA LEU A 112 -6.41 7.99 3.37
C LEU A 112 -7.89 8.05 3.09
N ASP A 113 -8.37 7.18 2.18
CA ASP A 113 -9.79 6.92 1.97
C ASP A 113 -10.19 5.59 2.60
N TYR A 114 -11.50 5.42 2.77
CA TYR A 114 -12.12 4.22 3.32
C TYR A 114 -13.16 3.68 2.34
N ASN A 115 -13.06 2.38 2.03
CA ASN A 115 -14.00 1.68 1.16
C ASN A 115 -14.66 0.51 1.91
N ASP A 116 -15.98 0.41 1.82
CA ASP A 116 -16.80 -0.72 2.31
C ASP A 116 -17.68 -1.34 1.20
N GLU A 117 -17.50 -0.90 -0.04
CA GLU A 117 -18.18 -1.43 -1.21
C GLU A 117 -17.35 -2.53 -1.89
N PRO A 118 -17.97 -3.47 -2.60
CA PRO A 118 -17.27 -4.56 -3.29
C PRO A 118 -16.65 -4.10 -4.63
N LEU A 119 -15.69 -3.17 -4.54
CA LEU A 119 -15.00 -2.57 -5.68
C LEU A 119 -13.74 -3.34 -6.07
N VAL A 120 -13.25 -3.08 -7.28
CA VAL A 120 -12.02 -3.66 -7.84
C VAL A 120 -11.07 -2.55 -8.33
N SER A 121 -9.86 -2.90 -8.73
CA SER A 121 -8.79 -1.94 -9.03
C SER A 121 -9.21 -0.81 -9.98
N VAL A 122 -9.97 -1.08 -11.04
CA VAL A 122 -10.36 -0.06 -12.03
C VAL A 122 -11.26 1.04 -11.45
N ASP A 123 -11.99 0.74 -10.38
CA ASP A 123 -12.89 1.69 -9.73
C ASP A 123 -12.13 2.79 -8.96
N PHE A 124 -10.87 2.51 -8.61
CA PHE A 124 -9.98 3.45 -7.93
C PHE A 124 -9.11 4.27 -8.89
N ASN A 125 -9.30 4.11 -10.20
CA ASN A 125 -8.57 4.90 -11.20
C ASN A 125 -8.89 6.39 -11.04
N HIS A 126 -7.84 7.23 -10.99
CA HIS A 126 -7.89 8.66 -10.68
C HIS A 126 -8.40 9.01 -9.27
N ASN A 127 -8.41 8.07 -8.34
CA ASN A 127 -8.58 8.43 -6.94
C ASN A 127 -7.32 9.18 -6.45
N PRO A 128 -7.44 10.41 -5.91
CA PRO A 128 -6.30 11.22 -5.50
C PRO A 128 -5.71 10.80 -4.15
N ALA A 129 -6.38 9.92 -3.39
CA ALA A 129 -5.87 9.45 -2.11
C ALA A 129 -4.55 8.67 -2.28
N SER A 130 -3.67 8.76 -1.31
CA SER A 130 -2.44 7.96 -1.29
C SER A 130 -2.73 6.49 -1.01
N SER A 131 -3.85 6.20 -0.35
CA SER A 131 -4.28 4.85 0.00
C SER A 131 -5.78 4.85 0.25
N THR A 132 -6.50 3.88 -0.31
CA THR A 132 -7.91 3.62 -0.02
C THR A 132 -8.01 2.27 0.68
N TYR A 133 -8.27 2.29 1.97
CA TYR A 133 -8.40 1.07 2.76
C TYR A 133 -9.68 0.31 2.39
N ASP A 134 -9.55 -1.01 2.21
CA ASP A 134 -10.67 -1.91 1.89
C ASP A 134 -11.07 -2.70 3.14
N SER A 135 -12.14 -2.28 3.79
CA SER A 135 -12.61 -2.87 5.04
C SER A 135 -13.14 -4.29 4.88
N GLY A 136 -13.67 -4.62 3.70
CA GLY A 136 -14.21 -5.95 3.39
C GLY A 136 -13.14 -7.04 3.31
N LEU A 137 -11.88 -6.66 3.10
CA LEU A 137 -10.75 -7.59 2.99
C LEU A 137 -9.96 -7.77 4.29
N THR A 138 -10.36 -7.10 5.38
CA THR A 138 -9.69 -7.24 6.68
C THR A 138 -9.88 -8.62 7.27
N LYS A 139 -8.80 -9.21 7.77
CA LYS A 139 -8.81 -10.49 8.48
C LYS A 139 -8.01 -10.40 9.78
N VAL A 140 -8.49 -11.07 10.79
CA VAL A 140 -7.79 -11.25 12.07
C VAL A 140 -7.81 -12.73 12.41
N ILE A 141 -6.64 -13.29 12.70
CA ILE A 141 -6.47 -14.68 13.14
C ILE A 141 -5.79 -14.63 14.51
N ASP A 142 -6.31 -15.44 15.43
CA ASP A 142 -5.78 -15.58 16.80
C ASP A 142 -5.61 -14.22 17.53
N GLY A 143 -6.52 -13.28 17.22
CA GLY A 143 -6.57 -11.95 17.82
C GLY A 143 -5.40 -11.03 17.51
N THR A 144 -4.29 -11.53 16.98
CA THR A 144 -3.07 -10.72 16.77
C THR A 144 -2.51 -10.76 15.35
N CYS A 145 -2.76 -11.82 14.58
CA CYS A 145 -2.34 -11.87 13.19
C CYS A 145 -3.37 -11.14 12.31
N VAL A 146 -2.98 -9.98 11.83
CA VAL A 146 -3.83 -9.04 11.10
C VAL A 146 -3.44 -9.00 9.64
N LYS A 147 -4.43 -9.04 8.74
CA LYS A 147 -4.28 -8.78 7.31
C LYS A 147 -5.17 -7.61 6.92
N VAL A 148 -4.59 -6.63 6.23
CA VAL A 148 -5.30 -5.49 5.65
C VAL A 148 -4.89 -5.30 4.19
N VAL A 149 -5.83 -4.80 3.39
CA VAL A 149 -5.61 -4.48 1.98
C VAL A 149 -5.97 -3.02 1.75
N SER A 150 -5.18 -2.35 0.92
CA SER A 150 -5.51 -1.01 0.45
C SER A 150 -5.18 -0.85 -1.02
N TRP A 151 -6.00 -0.06 -1.71
CA TRP A 151 -5.85 0.30 -3.12
C TRP A 151 -5.17 1.65 -3.25
N TYR A 152 -4.49 1.89 -4.35
CA TYR A 152 -3.95 3.20 -4.69
C TYR A 152 -3.71 3.34 -6.20
N ASP A 153 -4.06 4.49 -6.74
CA ASP A 153 -3.60 4.88 -8.08
C ASP A 153 -2.14 5.28 -7.97
N ASN A 154 -1.24 4.41 -8.45
CA ASN A 154 0.20 4.57 -8.30
C ASN A 154 0.79 5.75 -9.09
N GLU A 155 0.02 6.35 -10.00
CA GLU A 155 0.40 7.53 -10.76
C GLU A 155 -0.32 8.79 -10.27
N TRP A 156 -1.65 8.77 -10.21
CA TRP A 156 -2.45 9.94 -9.84
C TRP A 156 -2.32 10.31 -8.36
N GLY A 157 -2.36 9.34 -7.47
CA GLY A 157 -2.16 9.57 -6.03
C GLY A 157 -0.79 10.21 -5.74
N PHE A 158 0.27 9.70 -6.37
CA PHE A 158 1.61 10.26 -6.25
C PHE A 158 1.68 11.71 -6.79
N SER A 159 1.08 11.97 -7.95
CA SER A 159 1.07 13.31 -8.57
C SER A 159 0.38 14.34 -7.66
N ASN A 160 -0.74 13.95 -7.01
CA ASN A 160 -1.41 14.81 -6.03
C ASN A 160 -0.52 15.07 -4.80
N ARG A 161 0.17 14.07 -4.28
CA ARG A 161 1.10 14.25 -3.14
C ARG A 161 2.30 15.14 -3.48
N MET A 162 2.77 15.14 -4.71
CA MET A 162 3.80 16.09 -5.15
C MET A 162 3.32 17.55 -5.03
N LEU A 163 2.09 17.82 -5.46
CA LEU A 163 1.50 19.15 -5.32
C LEU A 163 1.36 19.56 -3.86
N ASP A 164 0.81 18.68 -3.02
CA ASP A 164 0.64 18.95 -1.58
C ASP A 164 1.99 19.20 -0.89
N THR A 165 3.01 18.39 -1.22
CA THR A 165 4.37 18.56 -0.67
C THR A 165 4.97 19.91 -1.11
N THR A 166 4.74 20.32 -2.35
CA THR A 166 5.20 21.62 -2.86
C THR A 166 4.56 22.77 -2.06
N VAL A 167 3.24 22.72 -1.85
CA VAL A 167 2.54 23.72 -1.04
C VAL A 167 3.05 23.72 0.41
N ALA A 168 3.26 22.55 1.01
CA ALA A 168 3.80 22.44 2.36
C ALA A 168 5.20 23.05 2.48
N LEU A 169 6.08 22.80 1.51
CA LEU A 169 7.42 23.40 1.47
C LEU A 169 7.38 24.94 1.35
N MET A 170 6.49 25.47 0.53
CA MET A 170 6.32 26.91 0.37
C MET A 170 5.82 27.60 1.65
N ASN A 171 5.04 26.88 2.45
CA ASN A 171 4.47 27.39 3.71
C ASN A 171 5.39 27.15 4.93
N ALA A 172 6.47 26.41 4.77
CA ALA A 172 7.41 26.08 5.85
C ALA A 172 8.55 27.11 6.02
N SER A 173 8.58 28.16 5.18
CA SER A 173 9.60 29.25 5.16
C SER A 173 9.25 30.39 6.09
#